data_979bd3babe93d574cd9dbd1e0d225c42
#
_entry.id   979bd3babe93d574cd9dbd1e0d225c42
#
_cell.length_a   1.000
_cell.length_b   1.000
_cell.length_c   1.000
_cell.angle_alpha   90.00
_cell.angle_beta   90.00
_cell.angle_gamma   90.00
#
_symmetry.space_group_name_H-M   'P 1'
#
loop_
_entity.id
_entity.type
_entity.pdbx_description
1 polymer ?
#
loop_
_entity_poly.entity_id
_entity_poly.type
_entity_poly.pdbx_seq_one_letter_code
_entity_poly.pdbx_strand_id
1 'polypeptide(L)'
;SSDGDVKWYSRADKNVECNFEIEAALSNVKALNEELTVTSYDIYKNGTTNDLLDFINDKMSIISLQYADGSERPAVFKWDKTTSNLSSISWNPKEGDYTVVQKYNDDFDITVTIHVTPINLIGFTAENENLTYWTGAADYPATIDDLKLAPKAKPILDKYIPNGGVPEFNIGWYQL
;
A
#
# COMPACT_ATOMS: atom_id res chain seq x y z
N SER A 1 31.95 -5.43 -31.34
CA SER A 1 30.93 -6.46 -31.60
C SER A 1 31.66 -7.72 -32.07
N SER A 2 31.74 -8.69 -31.21
CA SER A 2 32.24 -10.00 -31.59
C SER A 2 31.02 -10.81 -32.06
N ASP A 3 30.86 -10.95 -33.35
CA ASP A 3 30.02 -11.99 -33.93
C ASP A 3 30.60 -13.34 -33.45
N GLY A 4 29.91 -13.97 -32.52
CA GLY A 4 30.33 -15.22 -31.93
C GLY A 4 29.84 -16.44 -32.71
N ASP A 5 30.07 -16.48 -34.01
CA ASP A 5 29.85 -17.70 -34.79
C ASP A 5 30.89 -18.75 -34.40
N VAL A 6 30.51 -19.64 -33.50
CA VAL A 6 31.34 -20.81 -33.18
C VAL A 6 30.98 -21.91 -34.17
N LYS A 7 31.90 -22.14 -35.13
CA LYS A 7 31.77 -23.27 -36.08
C LYS A 7 32.35 -24.53 -35.47
N TRP A 8 31.54 -25.56 -35.30
CA TRP A 8 31.94 -26.89 -34.91
C TRP A 8 31.99 -27.81 -36.13
N TYR A 9 33.10 -28.47 -36.31
CA TYR A 9 33.25 -29.46 -37.38
C TYR A 9 33.13 -30.88 -36.80
N SER A 10 32.18 -31.67 -37.32
CA SER A 10 32.12 -33.10 -37.01
C SER A 10 33.04 -33.88 -37.96
N ARG A 11 33.49 -35.09 -37.53
CA ARG A 11 34.29 -36.00 -38.36
C ARG A 11 33.65 -36.42 -39.68
N ALA A 12 32.45 -35.98 -40.00
CA ALA A 12 31.66 -36.32 -41.16
C ALA A 12 31.40 -35.11 -42.10
N ASP A 13 32.28 -34.10 -42.10
CA ASP A 13 32.17 -32.87 -42.92
C ASP A 13 30.79 -32.19 -42.89
N LYS A 14 30.07 -32.31 -41.76
CA LYS A 14 28.84 -31.60 -41.53
C LYS A 14 29.03 -30.42 -40.62
N ASN A 15 28.86 -29.23 -41.14
CA ASN A 15 28.79 -28.02 -40.35
C ASN A 15 27.54 -28.04 -39.46
N VAL A 16 27.70 -27.92 -38.17
CA VAL A 16 26.59 -27.67 -37.24
C VAL A 16 26.60 -26.17 -36.96
N GLU A 17 25.60 -25.49 -37.45
CA GLU A 17 25.39 -24.09 -37.11
C GLU A 17 24.61 -24.04 -35.76
N CYS A 18 25.29 -23.48 -34.76
CA CYS A 18 24.60 -23.17 -33.51
C CYS A 18 24.37 -21.65 -33.46
N ASN A 19 23.14 -21.24 -33.50
CA ASN A 19 22.78 -19.84 -33.27
C ASN A 19 22.71 -19.60 -31.76
N PHE A 20 23.53 -18.69 -31.27
CA PHE A 20 23.47 -18.21 -29.90
C PHE A 20 22.79 -16.83 -29.93
N GLU A 21 21.67 -16.72 -29.27
CA GLU A 21 21.08 -15.43 -29.00
C GLU A 21 21.75 -14.86 -27.74
N ILE A 22 22.50 -13.77 -27.87
CA ILE A 22 23.11 -13.07 -26.75
C ILE A 22 22.07 -12.04 -26.30
N GLU A 23 21.46 -12.30 -25.16
CA GLU A 23 20.59 -11.28 -24.54
C GLU A 23 21.42 -10.05 -24.12
N ALA A 24 20.87 -8.87 -24.34
CA ALA A 24 21.50 -7.64 -23.89
C ALA A 24 21.64 -7.64 -22.36
N ALA A 25 22.74 -7.09 -21.88
CA ALA A 25 22.98 -7.00 -20.45
C ALA A 25 21.92 -6.14 -19.75
N LEU A 26 21.48 -6.55 -18.57
CA LEU A 26 20.60 -5.75 -17.72
C LEU A 26 21.33 -4.45 -17.34
N SER A 27 20.70 -3.31 -17.59
CA SER A 27 21.28 -1.98 -17.36
C SER A 27 20.63 -1.23 -16.20
N ASN A 28 19.35 -1.53 -15.91
CA ASN A 28 18.62 -0.95 -14.79
C ASN A 28 17.42 -1.81 -14.41
N VAL A 29 16.96 -1.65 -13.17
CA VAL A 29 15.75 -2.28 -12.65
C VAL A 29 14.98 -1.24 -11.84
N LYS A 30 13.69 -1.07 -12.12
CA LYS A 30 12.84 -0.14 -11.38
C LYS A 30 11.43 -0.69 -11.19
N ALA A 31 10.74 -0.26 -10.15
CA ALA A 31 9.31 -0.54 -10.02
C ALA A 31 8.54 0.14 -11.16
N LEU A 32 7.49 -0.51 -11.67
CA LEU A 32 6.63 0.09 -12.69
C LEU A 32 5.88 1.31 -12.11
N ASN A 33 5.46 1.20 -10.86
CA ASN A 33 4.91 2.30 -10.07
C ASN A 33 5.93 2.62 -8.97
N GLU A 34 6.70 3.68 -9.14
CA GLU A 34 7.74 4.08 -8.17
C GLU A 34 7.14 4.85 -6.99
N GLU A 35 6.00 5.50 -7.20
CA GLU A 35 5.31 6.30 -6.19
C GLU A 35 3.82 5.97 -6.16
N LEU A 36 3.23 5.97 -4.97
CA LEU A 36 1.81 5.76 -4.77
C LEU A 36 1.28 6.64 -3.64
N THR A 37 0.26 7.44 -3.92
CA THR A 37 -0.43 8.24 -2.90
C THR A 37 -1.68 7.49 -2.44
N VAL A 38 -1.76 7.24 -1.14
CA VAL A 38 -2.84 6.49 -0.50
C VAL A 38 -3.27 7.15 0.80
N THR A 39 -4.41 6.72 1.34
CA THR A 39 -4.79 7.08 2.70
C THR A 39 -4.29 6.01 3.67
N SER A 40 -4.18 6.35 4.96
CA SER A 40 -3.83 5.39 5.99
C SER A 40 -4.77 4.18 6.04
N TYR A 41 -6.01 4.33 5.61
CA TYR A 41 -7.01 3.25 5.57
C TYR A 41 -6.82 2.26 4.43
N ASP A 42 -6.21 2.67 3.33
CA ASP A 42 -5.97 1.79 2.19
C ASP A 42 -5.03 0.63 2.53
N ILE A 43 -4.13 0.86 3.50
CA ILE A 43 -3.09 -0.08 3.91
C ILE A 43 -3.21 -0.52 5.37
N TYR A 44 -4.12 0.10 6.14
CA TYR A 44 -4.28 -0.21 7.56
C TYR A 44 -4.96 -1.57 7.77
N LYS A 45 -4.31 -2.44 8.53
CA LYS A 45 -4.91 -3.65 9.11
C LYS A 45 -4.66 -3.65 10.61
N ASN A 46 -3.40 -3.83 11.02
CA ASN A 46 -2.97 -3.89 12.41
C ASN A 46 -1.86 -2.89 12.74
N GLY A 47 -1.46 -2.04 11.79
CA GLY A 47 -0.38 -1.08 11.95
C GLY A 47 1.01 -1.73 12.02
N THR A 48 1.19 -2.90 11.41
CA THR A 48 2.45 -3.65 11.42
C THR A 48 3.22 -3.46 10.13
N THR A 49 4.54 -3.74 10.17
CA THR A 49 5.37 -3.76 8.95
C THR A 49 4.91 -4.84 7.97
N ASN A 50 4.20 -5.89 8.43
CA ASN A 50 3.61 -6.90 7.54
C ASN A 50 2.49 -6.33 6.69
N ASP A 51 1.66 -5.45 7.24
CA ASP A 51 0.59 -4.80 6.49
C ASP A 51 1.15 -3.99 5.33
N LEU A 52 2.26 -3.27 5.58
CA LEU A 52 2.98 -2.53 4.54
C LEU A 52 3.56 -3.49 3.49
N LEU A 53 4.17 -4.59 3.90
CA LEU A 53 4.72 -5.60 2.97
C LEU A 53 3.63 -6.22 2.09
N ASP A 54 2.50 -6.59 2.68
CA ASP A 54 1.36 -7.16 1.94
C ASP A 54 0.82 -6.17 0.91
N PHE A 55 0.69 -4.89 1.33
CA PHE A 55 0.24 -3.82 0.45
C PHE A 55 1.19 -3.59 -0.74
N ILE A 56 2.51 -3.54 -0.50
CA ILE A 56 3.50 -3.36 -1.57
C ILE A 56 3.48 -4.55 -2.53
N ASN A 57 3.38 -5.78 -2.03
CA ASN A 57 3.27 -6.97 -2.86
C ASN A 57 1.97 -6.99 -3.70
N ASP A 58 0.88 -6.42 -3.20
CA ASP A 58 -0.38 -6.33 -3.96
C ASP A 58 -0.33 -5.22 -5.03
N LYS A 59 0.23 -4.07 -4.70
CA LYS A 59 0.12 -2.87 -5.55
C LYS A 59 1.36 -2.55 -6.38
N MET A 60 2.55 -2.97 -5.95
CA MET A 60 3.83 -2.54 -6.51
C MET A 60 4.77 -3.73 -6.83
N SER A 61 4.20 -4.88 -7.17
CA SER A 61 4.97 -6.10 -7.49
C SER A 61 5.42 -6.20 -8.95
N ILE A 62 5.05 -5.27 -9.81
CA ILE A 62 5.49 -5.27 -11.19
C ILE A 62 6.68 -4.32 -11.33
N ILE A 63 7.76 -4.85 -11.88
CA ILE A 63 9.00 -4.12 -12.16
C ILE A 63 9.28 -4.07 -13.65
N SER A 64 10.07 -3.11 -14.09
CA SER A 64 10.63 -3.01 -15.43
C SER A 64 12.11 -3.37 -15.39
N LEU A 65 12.49 -4.37 -16.17
CA LEU A 65 13.88 -4.73 -16.44
C LEU A 65 14.31 -3.99 -17.70
N GLN A 66 15.30 -3.12 -17.57
CA GLN A 66 15.84 -2.31 -18.68
C GLN A 66 17.16 -2.89 -19.12
N TYR A 67 17.33 -3.06 -20.41
CA TYR A 67 18.52 -3.68 -21.00
C TYR A 67 19.38 -2.67 -21.76
N ALA A 68 20.64 -3.01 -21.96
CA ALA A 68 21.61 -2.13 -22.59
C ALA A 68 21.31 -1.80 -24.08
N ASP A 69 20.47 -2.59 -24.73
CA ASP A 69 19.96 -2.34 -26.08
C ASP A 69 18.75 -1.38 -26.13
N GLY A 70 18.31 -0.89 -24.95
CA GLY A 70 17.14 -0.03 -24.82
C GLY A 70 15.81 -0.78 -24.72
N SER A 71 15.82 -2.10 -24.77
CA SER A 71 14.60 -2.88 -24.56
C SER A 71 14.18 -2.87 -23.08
N GLU A 72 12.85 -3.00 -22.82
CA GLU A 72 12.28 -3.11 -21.50
C GLU A 72 11.36 -4.34 -21.43
N ARG A 73 11.40 -5.05 -20.30
CA ARG A 73 10.53 -6.20 -20.05
C ARG A 73 9.92 -6.11 -18.66
N PRO A 74 8.59 -6.25 -18.53
CA PRO A 74 7.97 -6.34 -17.22
C PRO A 74 8.29 -7.68 -16.57
N ALA A 75 8.47 -7.68 -15.26
CA ALA A 75 8.64 -8.88 -14.46
C ALA A 75 7.88 -8.76 -13.13
N VAL A 76 7.51 -9.90 -12.56
CA VAL A 76 6.92 -9.94 -11.22
C VAL A 76 8.05 -10.00 -10.20
N PHE A 77 8.00 -9.10 -9.23
CA PHE A 77 8.96 -9.01 -8.14
C PHE A 77 8.25 -9.23 -6.81
N LYS A 78 8.87 -10.00 -5.94
CA LYS A 78 8.33 -10.25 -4.61
C LYS A 78 9.12 -9.45 -3.58
N TRP A 79 8.44 -8.53 -2.94
CA TRP A 79 8.98 -7.81 -1.80
C TRP A 79 9.08 -8.71 -0.57
N ASP A 80 10.14 -8.52 0.21
CA ASP A 80 10.50 -9.39 1.34
C ASP A 80 11.22 -8.57 2.42
N LYS A 81 11.03 -8.95 3.66
CA LYS A 81 11.61 -8.25 4.82
C LYS A 81 13.12 -8.45 4.99
N THR A 82 13.65 -9.57 4.52
CA THR A 82 15.05 -9.95 4.77
C THR A 82 16.01 -9.27 3.82
N THR A 83 15.54 -8.95 2.62
CA THR A 83 16.32 -8.32 1.54
C THR A 83 15.99 -6.86 1.33
N SER A 84 15.01 -6.32 2.09
CA SER A 84 14.61 -4.92 2.05
C SER A 84 14.91 -4.20 3.36
N ASN A 85 14.72 -2.88 3.35
CA ASN A 85 14.80 -2.04 4.55
C ASN A 85 13.50 -2.06 5.39
N LEU A 86 12.50 -2.89 5.06
CA LEU A 86 11.21 -2.94 5.75
C LEU A 86 11.32 -3.18 7.25
N SER A 87 12.28 -4.00 7.68
CA SER A 87 12.51 -4.28 9.11
C SER A 87 13.02 -3.06 9.89
N SER A 88 13.61 -2.08 9.21
CA SER A 88 14.11 -0.83 9.82
C SER A 88 13.09 0.32 9.75
N ILE A 89 12.03 0.17 8.98
CA ILE A 89 10.97 1.18 8.87
C ILE A 89 10.09 1.08 10.10
N SER A 90 9.99 2.18 10.85
CA SER A 90 9.00 2.32 11.91
C SER A 90 7.63 2.58 11.28
N TRP A 91 6.99 1.49 10.81
CA TRP A 91 5.67 1.58 10.22
C TRP A 91 4.61 1.84 11.28
N ASN A 92 4.00 2.99 11.16
CA ASN A 92 2.76 3.33 11.82
C ASN A 92 1.96 4.07 10.74
N PRO A 93 0.72 3.64 10.37
CA PRO A 93 -0.03 4.22 9.26
C PRO A 93 -0.47 5.66 9.55
N LYS A 94 0.49 6.50 9.79
CA LYS A 94 0.35 7.95 9.94
C LYS A 94 0.64 8.62 8.60
N GLU A 95 0.26 9.88 8.50
CA GLU A 95 0.71 10.77 7.45
C GLU A 95 2.24 10.74 7.32
N GLY A 96 2.72 10.72 6.09
CA GLY A 96 4.15 10.77 5.80
C GLY A 96 4.55 9.95 4.59
N ASP A 97 5.82 10.02 4.27
CA ASP A 97 6.43 9.31 3.15
C ASP A 97 7.21 8.10 3.66
N TYR A 98 6.93 6.95 3.09
CA TYR A 98 7.60 5.70 3.42
C TYR A 98 8.33 5.17 2.19
N THR A 99 9.64 5.25 2.21
CA THR A 99 10.49 4.74 1.13
C THR A 99 10.96 3.33 1.44
N VAL A 100 10.61 2.38 0.59
CA VAL A 100 11.04 0.98 0.69
C VAL A 100 12.04 0.69 -0.40
N VAL A 101 13.17 0.12 0.01
CA VAL A 101 14.26 -0.27 -0.88
C VAL A 101 14.52 -1.75 -0.70
N GLN A 102 14.61 -2.48 -1.80
CA GLN A 102 14.97 -3.90 -1.79
C GLN A 102 15.97 -4.21 -2.90
N LYS A 103 16.94 -5.04 -2.58
CA LYS A 103 17.88 -5.57 -3.59
C LYS A 103 17.17 -6.48 -4.58
N TYR A 104 17.37 -6.21 -5.86
CA TYR A 104 17.00 -7.13 -6.93
C TYR A 104 18.10 -8.20 -7.11
N ASN A 105 19.36 -7.74 -7.13
CA ASN A 105 20.58 -8.53 -7.11
C ASN A 105 21.71 -7.70 -6.48
N ASP A 106 22.96 -8.09 -6.65
CA ASP A 106 24.09 -7.37 -6.06
C ASP A 106 24.35 -6.00 -6.70
N ASP A 107 23.87 -5.77 -7.93
CA ASP A 107 24.13 -4.56 -8.72
C ASP A 107 22.96 -3.56 -8.70
N PHE A 108 21.71 -4.01 -8.43
CA PHE A 108 20.51 -3.19 -8.57
C PHE A 108 19.64 -3.24 -7.32
N ASP A 109 19.17 -2.06 -6.93
CA ASP A 109 18.15 -1.88 -5.92
C ASP A 109 16.84 -1.38 -6.56
N ILE A 110 15.70 -1.85 -6.05
CA ILE A 110 14.39 -1.34 -6.41
C ILE A 110 13.89 -0.47 -5.28
N THR A 111 13.43 0.73 -5.63
CA THR A 111 12.90 1.70 -4.67
C THR A 111 11.46 2.03 -5.00
N VAL A 112 10.61 2.09 -3.97
CA VAL A 112 9.23 2.59 -4.07
C VAL A 112 8.95 3.54 -2.91
N THR A 113 8.13 4.56 -3.17
CA THR A 113 7.71 5.53 -2.15
C THR A 113 6.20 5.52 -2.02
N ILE A 114 5.73 5.40 -0.78
CA ILE A 114 4.31 5.44 -0.44
C ILE A 114 4.04 6.74 0.31
N HIS A 115 3.26 7.63 -0.29
CA HIS A 115 2.80 8.88 0.29
C HIS A 115 1.48 8.66 1.01
N VAL A 116 1.52 8.57 2.34
CA VAL A 116 0.32 8.36 3.15
C VAL A 116 -0.29 9.70 3.53
N THR A 117 -1.51 9.93 3.09
CA THR A 117 -2.27 11.15 3.43
C THR A 117 -3.30 10.87 4.52
N PRO A 118 -3.53 11.83 5.45
CA PRO A 118 -4.52 11.65 6.50
C PRO A 118 -5.93 11.64 5.94
N ILE A 119 -6.84 11.02 6.71
CA ILE A 119 -8.27 11.20 6.57
C ILE A 119 -8.73 12.06 7.73
N ASN A 120 -9.33 13.19 7.44
CA ASN A 120 -9.75 14.14 8.44
C ASN A 120 -11.24 14.04 8.71
N LEU A 121 -11.59 14.06 10.00
CA LEU A 121 -12.96 14.25 10.43
C LEU A 121 -13.35 15.73 10.24
N ILE A 122 -14.38 15.98 9.44
CA ILE A 122 -14.88 17.34 9.20
C ILE A 122 -16.19 17.63 9.91
N GLY A 123 -16.85 16.63 10.48
CA GLY A 123 -18.06 16.79 11.24
C GLY A 123 -18.78 15.50 11.55
N PHE A 124 -19.98 15.64 12.09
CA PHE A 124 -20.89 14.52 12.36
C PHE A 124 -22.30 14.85 11.89
N THR A 125 -23.00 13.84 11.42
CA THR A 125 -24.46 13.89 11.25
C THR A 125 -25.09 13.13 12.40
N ALA A 126 -25.96 13.78 13.18
CA ALA A 126 -26.69 13.12 14.25
C ALA A 126 -27.70 12.10 13.67
N GLU A 127 -27.71 10.92 14.26
CA GLU A 127 -28.64 9.84 13.90
C GLU A 127 -29.67 9.56 14.99
N ASN A 128 -29.66 10.35 16.06
CA ASN A 128 -30.62 10.20 17.16
C ASN A 128 -31.96 10.75 16.75
N GLU A 129 -33.01 10.01 17.10
CA GLU A 129 -34.37 10.48 16.99
C GLU A 129 -34.63 11.61 17.98
N ASN A 130 -35.55 12.48 17.64
CA ASN A 130 -36.05 13.47 18.58
C ASN A 130 -36.84 12.78 19.71
N LEU A 131 -36.42 13.03 20.94
CA LEU A 131 -37.05 12.48 22.12
C LEU A 131 -37.94 13.54 22.76
N THR A 132 -39.12 13.13 23.12
CA THR A 132 -40.04 14.00 23.83
C THR A 132 -40.35 13.38 25.19
N TYR A 133 -40.05 14.11 26.25
CA TYR A 133 -40.41 13.76 27.61
C TYR A 133 -41.45 14.69 28.16
N TRP A 134 -42.35 14.17 28.98
CA TRP A 134 -43.38 14.97 29.67
C TRP A 134 -42.84 15.38 31.02
N THR A 135 -42.76 16.67 31.28
CA THR A 135 -42.39 17.19 32.59
C THR A 135 -43.39 16.70 33.64
N GLY A 136 -42.88 16.09 34.70
CA GLY A 136 -43.71 15.49 35.75
C GLY A 136 -44.02 14.00 35.57
N ALA A 137 -43.60 13.38 34.46
CA ALA A 137 -43.64 11.92 34.35
C ALA A 137 -42.59 11.30 35.30
N ALA A 138 -42.89 10.09 35.79
CA ALA A 138 -41.99 9.39 36.72
C ALA A 138 -40.62 9.01 36.10
N ASP A 139 -40.57 8.94 34.78
CA ASP A 139 -39.40 8.63 33.96
C ASP A 139 -38.75 9.88 33.34
N TYR A 140 -39.18 11.08 33.77
CA TYR A 140 -38.53 12.32 33.30
C TYR A 140 -37.08 12.38 33.72
N PRO A 141 -36.12 12.43 32.79
CA PRO A 141 -34.70 12.43 33.11
C PRO A 141 -34.33 13.73 33.83
N ALA A 142 -33.70 13.60 35.00
CA ALA A 142 -33.23 14.74 35.78
C ALA A 142 -31.88 15.26 35.26
N THR A 143 -31.14 14.38 34.66
CA THR A 143 -29.83 14.69 34.06
C THR A 143 -29.68 14.07 32.68
N ILE A 144 -28.66 14.48 31.91
CA ILE A 144 -28.39 13.92 30.60
C ILE A 144 -28.01 12.43 30.69
N ASP A 145 -27.45 11.99 31.80
CA ASP A 145 -27.05 10.58 32.03
C ASP A 145 -28.28 9.70 32.25
N ASP A 146 -29.40 10.25 32.72
CA ASP A 146 -30.65 9.54 32.94
C ASP A 146 -31.37 9.19 31.61
N LEU A 147 -30.97 9.80 30.50
CA LEU A 147 -31.59 9.55 29.17
C LEU A 147 -31.44 8.09 28.72
N LYS A 148 -30.56 7.31 29.29
CA LYS A 148 -30.30 5.88 28.94
C LYS A 148 -30.13 5.59 27.45
N LEU A 149 -29.83 6.61 26.68
CA LEU A 149 -29.64 6.54 25.23
C LEU A 149 -28.18 6.78 24.89
N ALA A 150 -27.58 5.82 24.19
CA ALA A 150 -26.30 6.05 23.60
C ALA A 150 -26.42 7.07 22.45
N PRO A 151 -25.60 8.11 22.43
CA PRO A 151 -25.59 9.05 21.29
C PRO A 151 -25.19 8.30 20.02
N LYS A 152 -25.87 8.59 18.93
CA LYS A 152 -25.59 8.02 17.62
C LYS A 152 -25.26 9.14 16.64
N ALA A 153 -24.13 9.01 15.99
CA ALA A 153 -23.75 9.93 14.94
C ALA A 153 -22.90 9.22 13.88
N LYS A 154 -23.02 9.68 12.65
CA LYS A 154 -22.13 9.29 11.56
C LYS A 154 -21.04 10.33 11.39
N PRO A 155 -19.77 9.92 11.35
CA PRO A 155 -18.68 10.82 11.03
C PRO A 155 -18.80 11.27 9.56
N ILE A 156 -18.49 12.53 9.32
CA ILE A 156 -18.32 13.09 7.99
C ILE A 156 -16.81 13.25 7.79
N LEU A 157 -16.26 12.54 6.80
CA LEU A 157 -14.85 12.55 6.50
C LEU A 157 -14.58 13.34 5.22
N ASP A 158 -13.41 13.95 5.11
CA ASP A 158 -12.99 14.70 3.93
C ASP A 158 -12.72 13.80 2.70
N LYS A 159 -12.57 12.50 2.92
CA LYS A 159 -12.33 11.50 1.87
C LYS A 159 -13.26 10.29 2.05
N TYR A 160 -13.67 9.73 0.93
CA TYR A 160 -14.44 8.48 0.92
C TYR A 160 -13.55 7.31 1.28
N ILE A 161 -14.01 6.49 2.23
CA ILE A 161 -13.37 5.24 2.60
C ILE A 161 -14.16 4.09 1.98
N PRO A 162 -13.62 3.35 1.01
CA PRO A 162 -14.28 2.17 0.48
C PRO A 162 -14.32 1.06 1.55
N ASN A 163 -15.37 0.25 1.51
CA ASN A 163 -15.55 -0.96 2.33
C ASN A 163 -15.73 -0.76 3.84
N GLY A 164 -16.25 0.38 4.28
CA GLY A 164 -16.80 0.52 5.64
C GLY A 164 -15.78 0.59 6.76
N GLY A 165 -14.52 0.86 6.46
CA GLY A 165 -13.48 1.09 7.46
C GLY A 165 -13.62 2.46 8.14
N VAL A 166 -14.78 2.74 8.73
CA VAL A 166 -14.99 3.98 9.48
C VAL A 166 -14.24 3.88 10.81
N PRO A 167 -13.39 4.86 11.16
CA PRO A 167 -12.75 4.89 12.46
C PRO A 167 -13.79 4.82 13.58
N GLU A 168 -13.45 4.11 14.66
CA GLU A 168 -14.24 4.16 15.87
C GLU A 168 -14.11 5.54 16.53
N PHE A 169 -15.23 6.17 16.83
CA PHE A 169 -15.29 7.44 17.53
C PHE A 169 -16.01 7.22 18.87
N ASN A 170 -15.43 7.80 19.92
CA ASN A 170 -16.10 7.90 21.20
C ASN A 170 -17.06 9.10 21.16
N ILE A 171 -18.35 8.84 21.20
CA ILE A 171 -19.39 9.85 21.19
C ILE A 171 -20.01 9.89 22.58
N GLY A 172 -20.09 11.07 23.15
CA GLY A 172 -20.71 11.32 24.45
C GLY A 172 -21.71 12.47 24.41
N TRP A 173 -22.58 12.53 25.41
CA TRP A 173 -23.45 13.67 25.64
C TRP A 173 -22.71 14.74 26.44
N TYR A 174 -22.89 16.00 26.06
CA TYR A 174 -22.41 17.14 26.81
C TYR A 174 -23.58 18.10 27.04
N GLN A 175 -23.72 18.54 28.27
CA GLN A 175 -24.64 19.59 28.60
C GLN A 175 -23.96 20.94 28.33
N LEU A 176 -24.58 21.78 27.53
CA LEU A 176 -24.15 23.15 27.22
C LEU A 176 -24.57 24.11 28.32
#